data_d0b505a5e8df194831c5da87c6c7ef43
#
_entry.id   d0b505a5e8df194831c5da87c6c7ef43
#
_cell.length_a   1.000
_cell.length_b   1.000
_cell.length_c   1.000
_cell.angle_alpha   90.00
_cell.angle_beta   90.00
_cell.angle_gamma   90.00
#
_symmetry.space_group_name_H-M   'P 1'
#
loop_
_entity.id
_entity.type
_entity.pdbx_description
1 polymer ?
#
loop_
_entity_poly.entity_id
_entity_poly.type
_entity_poly.pdbx_seq_one_letter_code
_entity_poly.pdbx_strand_id
1 'polypeptide(L)'
;GHAFDEELIRRQFFWNLLEPYTTNTNGNGRLDLMLMIHNIAAFFSNEISMPLFDGGPGISYKLEHLAQEHGIDAGDAHDAIADCNLMIDLCKIIQSKLPEVFQSFINISTKPGVKDLLFSDDFLALGEIHRRHTFRYPVVMCGSDASRPNEIVFYDLSYDPEDILDLDFS
;
A
#
# COMPACT_ATOMS: atom_id res chain seq x y z
N GLY A 1 -7.12 9.61 -1.50
CA GLY A 1 -6.01 9.10 -0.76
C GLY A 1 -5.57 9.92 0.42
N HIS A 2 -4.74 9.34 1.27
CA HIS A 2 -4.28 9.92 2.53
C HIS A 2 -3.74 11.35 2.41
N ALA A 3 -3.01 11.65 1.35
CA ALA A 3 -2.36 12.95 1.20
C ALA A 3 -3.34 14.13 1.05
N PHE A 4 -4.53 13.89 0.53
CA PHE A 4 -5.53 14.94 0.31
C PHE A 4 -6.61 14.94 1.40
N ASP A 5 -7.29 13.81 1.58
CA ASP A 5 -8.46 13.73 2.46
C ASP A 5 -8.08 13.91 3.94
N GLU A 6 -6.97 13.33 4.37
CA GLU A 6 -6.51 13.44 5.74
C GLU A 6 -6.08 14.86 6.09
N GLU A 7 -5.40 15.55 5.19
CA GLU A 7 -5.00 16.94 5.41
C GLU A 7 -6.24 17.86 5.51
N LEU A 8 -7.26 17.61 4.68
CA LEU A 8 -8.51 18.34 4.73
C LEU A 8 -9.23 18.12 6.08
N ILE A 9 -9.33 16.86 6.53
CA ILE A 9 -9.94 16.50 7.82
C ILE A 9 -9.18 17.16 8.98
N ARG A 10 -7.84 17.12 8.97
CA ARG A 10 -7.01 17.76 9.99
C ARG A 10 -7.25 19.26 10.09
N ARG A 11 -7.33 19.95 8.95
CA ARG A 11 -7.64 21.39 8.92
C ARG A 11 -9.02 21.67 9.47
N GLN A 12 -10.01 20.88 9.10
CA GLN A 12 -11.38 21.03 9.61
C GLN A 12 -11.44 20.80 11.13
N PHE A 13 -10.76 19.79 11.64
CA PHE A 13 -10.69 19.52 13.07
C PHE A 13 -10.00 20.65 13.82
N PHE A 14 -8.85 21.11 13.31
CA PHE A 14 -8.13 22.24 13.89
C PHE A 14 -8.99 23.52 13.99
N TRP A 15 -9.69 23.88 12.90
CA TRP A 15 -10.57 25.06 12.91
C TRP A 15 -11.76 24.94 13.85
N ASN A 16 -12.21 23.72 14.12
CA ASN A 16 -13.29 23.45 15.07
C ASN A 16 -12.81 23.14 16.48
N LEU A 17 -11.53 23.36 16.78
CA LEU A 17 -10.90 23.09 18.08
C LEU A 17 -11.01 21.61 18.52
N LEU A 18 -11.03 20.69 17.56
CA LEU A 18 -10.98 19.24 17.77
C LEU A 18 -9.55 18.74 17.57
N GLU A 19 -9.25 17.55 18.15
CA GLU A 19 -7.93 16.92 17.99
C GLU A 19 -7.66 16.56 16.51
N PRO A 20 -6.69 17.22 15.84
CA PRO A 20 -6.48 17.05 14.41
C PRO A 20 -5.79 15.72 14.03
N TYR A 21 -5.16 15.04 14.99
CA TYR A 21 -4.38 13.83 14.74
C TYR A 21 -5.08 12.54 15.15
N THR A 22 -6.39 12.56 15.34
CA THR A 22 -7.19 11.39 15.77
C THR A 22 -7.01 10.17 14.84
N THR A 23 -6.76 10.40 13.55
CA THR A 23 -6.59 9.33 12.56
C THR A 23 -5.32 8.50 12.74
N ASN A 24 -4.32 8.99 13.48
CA ASN A 24 -3.01 8.34 13.63
C ASN A 24 -2.46 8.36 15.06
N THR A 25 -3.31 8.64 16.05
CA THR A 25 -3.00 8.61 17.48
C THR A 25 -3.88 7.59 18.18
N ASN A 26 -3.63 7.34 19.47
CA ASN A 26 -4.44 6.43 20.29
C ASN A 26 -4.58 5.00 19.76
N GLY A 27 -3.51 4.48 19.12
CA GLY A 27 -3.50 3.13 18.56
C GLY A 27 -4.15 3.01 17.17
N ASN A 28 -4.61 4.11 16.59
CA ASN A 28 -5.07 4.12 15.20
C ASN A 28 -3.90 4.01 14.24
N GLY A 29 -4.03 3.14 13.24
CA GLY A 29 -3.09 2.97 12.15
C GLY A 29 -3.64 3.56 10.84
N ARG A 30 -2.76 3.68 9.85
CA ARG A 30 -3.12 4.14 8.51
C ARG A 30 -2.83 3.05 7.51
N LEU A 31 -3.81 2.75 6.68
CA LEU A 31 -3.69 1.78 5.60
C LEU A 31 -4.20 2.41 4.30
N ASP A 32 -3.38 2.36 3.27
CA ASP A 32 -3.80 2.73 1.92
C ASP A 32 -4.20 1.47 1.15
N LEU A 33 -5.50 1.34 0.85
CA LEU A 33 -6.03 0.19 0.13
C LEU A 33 -5.41 0.04 -1.26
N MET A 34 -5.06 1.14 -1.94
CA MET A 34 -4.42 1.10 -3.24
C MET A 34 -3.04 0.41 -3.16
N LEU A 35 -2.22 0.75 -2.16
CA LEU A 35 -0.93 0.10 -1.95
C LEU A 35 -1.08 -1.38 -1.60
N MET A 36 -2.10 -1.75 -0.82
CA MET A 36 -2.42 -3.16 -0.56
C MET A 36 -2.77 -3.88 -1.86
N ILE A 37 -3.65 -3.32 -2.69
CA ILE A 37 -4.06 -3.91 -3.97
C ILE A 37 -2.88 -4.04 -4.93
N HIS A 38 -1.96 -3.07 -4.95
CA HIS A 38 -0.74 -3.15 -5.76
C HIS A 38 0.12 -4.38 -5.36
N ASN A 39 0.31 -4.60 -4.08
CA ASN A 39 1.04 -5.78 -3.59
C ASN A 39 0.29 -7.08 -3.87
N ILE A 40 -1.03 -7.12 -3.69
CA ILE A 40 -1.84 -8.28 -4.03
C ILE A 40 -1.76 -8.59 -5.52
N ALA A 41 -1.86 -7.58 -6.39
CA ALA A 41 -1.68 -7.75 -7.83
C ALA A 41 -0.29 -8.29 -8.20
N ALA A 42 0.74 -7.87 -7.45
CA ALA A 42 2.10 -8.34 -7.70
C ALA A 42 2.33 -9.78 -7.25
N PHE A 43 1.79 -10.20 -6.11
CA PHE A 43 2.17 -11.48 -5.48
C PHE A 43 1.05 -12.51 -5.40
N PHE A 44 -0.22 -12.10 -5.42
CA PHE A 44 -1.39 -12.93 -5.11
C PHE A 44 -2.50 -12.83 -6.18
N SER A 45 -2.14 -12.55 -7.43
CA SER A 45 -3.09 -12.41 -8.54
C SER A 45 -3.82 -13.71 -8.90
N ASN A 46 -3.34 -14.86 -8.43
CA ASN A 46 -4.04 -16.15 -8.59
C ASN A 46 -5.19 -16.32 -7.58
N GLU A 47 -5.08 -15.69 -6.42
CA GLU A 47 -6.05 -15.78 -5.32
C GLU A 47 -7.11 -14.69 -5.40
N ILE A 48 -6.70 -13.49 -5.84
CA ILE A 48 -7.58 -12.34 -6.02
C ILE A 48 -7.45 -11.85 -7.46
N SER A 49 -8.51 -12.02 -8.24
CA SER A 49 -8.59 -11.56 -9.62
C SER A 49 -8.43 -10.05 -9.72
N MET A 50 -7.74 -9.59 -10.76
CA MET A 50 -7.56 -8.17 -11.05
C MET A 50 -8.21 -7.82 -12.39
N PRO A 51 -9.02 -6.75 -12.44
CA PRO A 51 -9.66 -6.33 -13.69
C PRO A 51 -8.63 -5.87 -14.70
N LEU A 52 -8.84 -6.24 -15.97
CA LEU A 52 -8.02 -5.76 -17.06
C LEU A 52 -8.38 -4.30 -17.42
N PHE A 53 -7.42 -3.60 -17.95
CA PHE A 53 -7.63 -2.24 -18.43
C PHE A 53 -8.20 -2.26 -19.85
N ASP A 54 -9.37 -1.67 -20.05
CA ASP A 54 -10.08 -1.68 -21.35
C ASP A 54 -9.34 -0.96 -22.49
N GLY A 55 -8.43 -0.05 -22.15
CA GLY A 55 -7.67 0.75 -23.12
C GLY A 55 -6.32 0.16 -23.54
N GLY A 56 -6.02 -1.11 -23.21
CA GLY A 56 -4.74 -1.75 -23.54
C GLY A 56 -4.25 -2.74 -22.49
N PRO A 57 -2.98 -3.16 -22.56
CA PRO A 57 -2.44 -4.13 -21.62
C PRO A 57 -2.33 -3.55 -20.19
N GLY A 58 -2.43 -4.44 -19.20
CA GLY A 58 -2.25 -4.15 -17.78
C GLY A 58 -3.54 -4.19 -16.97
N ILE A 59 -3.41 -3.85 -15.68
CA ILE A 59 -4.47 -3.92 -14.70
C ILE A 59 -5.15 -2.56 -14.54
N SER A 60 -6.47 -2.57 -14.37
CA SER A 60 -7.22 -1.40 -13.97
C SER A 60 -7.29 -1.32 -12.44
N TYR A 61 -6.78 -0.23 -11.87
CA TYR A 61 -6.80 0.03 -10.43
C TYR A 61 -7.93 0.99 -10.02
N LYS A 62 -8.89 1.23 -10.91
CA LYS A 62 -10.08 2.01 -10.57
C LYS A 62 -10.94 1.23 -9.58
N LEU A 63 -11.44 1.93 -8.54
CA LEU A 63 -12.23 1.34 -7.46
C LEU A 63 -13.47 0.62 -8.00
N GLU A 64 -14.20 1.26 -8.92
CA GLU A 64 -15.38 0.70 -9.56
C GLU A 64 -15.07 -0.58 -10.36
N HIS A 65 -13.94 -0.65 -11.07
CA HIS A 65 -13.56 -1.85 -11.83
C HIS A 65 -13.17 -3.00 -10.89
N LEU A 66 -12.43 -2.68 -9.81
CA LEU A 66 -12.09 -3.66 -8.77
C LEU A 66 -13.35 -4.21 -8.09
N ALA A 67 -14.31 -3.35 -7.77
CA ALA A 67 -15.59 -3.75 -7.17
C ALA A 67 -16.36 -4.68 -8.11
N GLN A 68 -16.52 -4.31 -9.37
CA GLN A 68 -17.23 -5.10 -10.38
C GLN A 68 -16.58 -6.47 -10.62
N GLU A 69 -15.24 -6.54 -10.67
CA GLU A 69 -14.48 -7.80 -10.81
C GLU A 69 -14.83 -8.80 -9.70
N HIS A 70 -15.16 -8.29 -8.51
CA HIS A 70 -15.51 -9.10 -7.35
C HIS A 70 -17.03 -9.21 -7.09
N GLY A 71 -17.84 -8.77 -8.05
CA GLY A 71 -19.31 -8.87 -7.95
C GLY A 71 -19.92 -7.90 -6.94
N ILE A 72 -19.20 -6.83 -6.57
CA ILE A 72 -19.73 -5.74 -5.75
C ILE A 72 -20.41 -4.75 -6.70
N ASP A 73 -21.66 -4.39 -6.38
CA ASP A 73 -22.38 -3.36 -7.12
C ASP A 73 -21.75 -1.99 -6.85
N ALA A 74 -21.18 -1.39 -7.88
CA ALA A 74 -20.53 -0.08 -7.77
C ALA A 74 -21.55 1.08 -7.61
N GLY A 75 -22.84 0.83 -7.83
CA GLY A 75 -23.91 1.80 -7.61
C GLY A 75 -23.65 3.17 -8.26
N ASP A 76 -23.98 4.24 -7.55
CA ASP A 76 -23.63 5.61 -7.93
C ASP A 76 -22.15 5.89 -7.58
N ALA A 77 -21.23 5.29 -8.34
CA ALA A 77 -19.80 5.57 -8.23
C ALA A 77 -19.59 7.10 -8.32
N HIS A 78 -18.72 7.64 -7.45
CA HIS A 78 -18.43 9.07 -7.21
C HIS A 78 -19.26 9.74 -6.10
N ASP A 79 -20.15 9.01 -5.40
CA ASP A 79 -20.59 9.44 -4.07
C ASP A 79 -19.54 9.00 -3.03
N ALA A 80 -19.07 9.94 -2.20
CA ALA A 80 -18.01 9.67 -1.23
C ALA A 80 -18.34 8.53 -0.23
N ILE A 81 -19.62 8.38 0.13
CA ILE A 81 -20.07 7.30 1.02
C ILE A 81 -20.09 5.98 0.28
N ALA A 82 -20.53 5.95 -0.98
CA ALA A 82 -20.50 4.77 -1.81
C ALA A 82 -19.07 4.28 -2.02
N ASP A 83 -18.12 5.16 -2.34
CA ASP A 83 -16.71 4.83 -2.48
C ASP A 83 -16.10 4.26 -1.19
N CYS A 84 -16.45 4.82 -0.02
CA CYS A 84 -16.03 4.26 1.26
C CYS A 84 -16.58 2.84 1.48
N ASN A 85 -17.85 2.59 1.15
CA ASN A 85 -18.44 1.26 1.27
C ASN A 85 -17.77 0.25 0.32
N LEU A 86 -17.49 0.63 -0.93
CA LEU A 86 -16.76 -0.20 -1.88
C LEU A 86 -15.36 -0.58 -1.34
N MET A 87 -14.63 0.38 -0.76
CA MET A 87 -13.33 0.11 -0.13
C MET A 87 -13.45 -0.89 1.03
N ILE A 88 -14.46 -0.75 1.89
CA ILE A 88 -14.72 -1.66 3.00
C ILE A 88 -15.04 -3.06 2.49
N ASP A 89 -15.85 -3.20 1.46
CA ASP A 89 -16.26 -4.50 0.92
C ASP A 89 -15.08 -5.20 0.21
N LEU A 90 -14.23 -4.45 -0.50
CA LEU A 90 -12.96 -4.98 -1.02
C LEU A 90 -12.04 -5.46 0.11
N CYS A 91 -11.90 -4.70 1.19
CA CYS A 91 -11.13 -5.12 2.37
C CYS A 91 -11.66 -6.45 2.97
N LYS A 92 -12.99 -6.63 3.07
CA LYS A 92 -13.59 -7.88 3.55
C LYS A 92 -13.27 -9.06 2.64
N ILE A 93 -13.28 -8.87 1.32
CA ILE A 93 -12.91 -9.90 0.35
C ILE A 93 -11.44 -10.28 0.52
N ILE A 94 -10.54 -9.29 0.62
CA ILE A 94 -9.11 -9.53 0.84
C ILE A 94 -8.90 -10.27 2.15
N GLN A 95 -9.53 -9.82 3.23
CA GLN A 95 -9.44 -10.48 4.55
C GLN A 95 -9.93 -11.92 4.51
N SER A 96 -11.00 -12.20 3.77
CA SER A 96 -11.56 -13.55 3.65
C SER A 96 -10.67 -14.50 2.84
N LYS A 97 -10.09 -14.02 1.73
CA LYS A 97 -9.29 -14.83 0.81
C LYS A 97 -7.82 -14.93 1.23
N LEU A 98 -7.27 -13.87 1.80
CA LEU A 98 -5.86 -13.72 2.17
C LEU A 98 -5.72 -13.17 3.60
N PRO A 99 -6.22 -13.88 4.63
CA PRO A 99 -6.28 -13.36 5.99
C PRO A 99 -4.90 -13.00 6.57
N GLU A 100 -3.86 -13.78 6.28
CA GLU A 100 -2.50 -13.52 6.76
C GLU A 100 -1.88 -12.29 6.09
N VAL A 101 -2.10 -12.13 4.77
CA VAL A 101 -1.65 -10.95 4.02
C VAL A 101 -2.36 -9.71 4.53
N PHE A 102 -3.69 -9.77 4.72
CA PHE A 102 -4.45 -8.66 5.27
C PHE A 102 -3.93 -8.27 6.66
N GLN A 103 -3.68 -9.24 7.54
CA GLN A 103 -3.13 -8.99 8.88
C GLN A 103 -1.73 -8.36 8.82
N SER A 104 -0.88 -8.77 7.87
CA SER A 104 0.43 -8.15 7.66
C SER A 104 0.31 -6.67 7.32
N PHE A 105 -0.63 -6.29 6.45
CA PHE A 105 -0.90 -4.88 6.16
C PHE A 105 -1.43 -4.12 7.37
N ILE A 106 -2.30 -4.71 8.17
CA ILE A 106 -2.74 -4.10 9.44
C ILE A 106 -1.55 -3.87 10.37
N ASN A 107 -0.65 -4.82 10.51
CA ASN A 107 0.52 -4.69 11.37
C ASN A 107 1.41 -3.51 10.95
N ILE A 108 1.66 -3.33 9.65
CA ILE A 108 2.47 -2.22 9.12
C ILE A 108 1.70 -0.90 8.95
N SER A 109 0.45 -0.83 9.38
CA SER A 109 -0.34 0.43 9.38
C SER A 109 0.18 1.46 10.39
N THR A 110 1.12 1.05 11.27
CA THR A 110 1.74 1.88 12.31
C THR A 110 3.26 1.93 12.15
N LYS A 111 3.89 3.01 12.62
CA LYS A 111 5.37 3.11 12.60
C LYS A 111 6.09 1.99 13.36
N PRO A 112 5.65 1.56 14.56
CA PRO A 112 6.23 0.40 15.22
C PRO A 112 6.15 -0.87 14.37
N GLY A 113 4.99 -1.17 13.78
CA GLY A 113 4.82 -2.36 12.94
C GLY A 113 5.70 -2.36 11.69
N VAL A 114 5.89 -1.20 11.05
CA VAL A 114 6.87 -1.07 9.96
C VAL A 114 8.28 -1.37 10.46
N LYS A 115 8.66 -0.82 11.62
CA LYS A 115 9.97 -1.07 12.21
C LYS A 115 10.18 -2.56 12.52
N ASP A 116 9.18 -3.19 13.11
CA ASP A 116 9.25 -4.63 13.43
C ASP A 116 9.44 -5.46 12.16
N LEU A 117 8.70 -5.16 11.07
CA LEU A 117 8.89 -5.83 9.79
C LEU A 117 10.32 -5.66 9.24
N LEU A 118 10.85 -4.43 9.26
CA LEU A 118 12.17 -4.12 8.70
C LEU A 118 13.33 -4.84 9.42
N PHE A 119 13.13 -5.23 10.67
CA PHE A 119 14.17 -5.87 11.50
C PHE A 119 13.88 -7.35 11.81
N SER A 120 12.75 -7.90 11.37
CA SER A 120 12.38 -9.30 11.63
C SER A 120 12.87 -10.27 10.58
N ASP A 121 13.02 -9.84 9.35
CA ASP A 121 13.32 -10.68 8.20
C ASP A 121 14.66 -10.31 7.56
N ASP A 122 15.34 -11.33 7.02
CA ASP A 122 16.62 -11.16 6.31
C ASP A 122 16.43 -10.41 4.98
N PHE A 123 15.26 -10.55 4.35
CA PHE A 123 14.89 -9.83 3.13
C PHE A 123 13.38 -9.59 3.07
N LEU A 124 12.97 -8.63 2.27
CA LEU A 124 11.57 -8.30 2.02
C LEU A 124 11.23 -8.43 0.55
N ALA A 125 9.97 -8.71 0.25
CA ALA A 125 9.44 -8.68 -1.10
C ALA A 125 8.60 -7.39 -1.28
N LEU A 126 9.09 -6.46 -2.11
CA LEU A 126 8.35 -5.25 -2.45
C LEU A 126 7.64 -5.40 -3.78
N GLY A 127 6.36 -5.01 -3.82
CA GLY A 127 5.57 -4.91 -5.03
C GLY A 127 5.40 -3.45 -5.45
N GLU A 128 5.66 -3.15 -6.71
CA GLU A 128 5.47 -1.83 -7.28
C GLU A 128 4.63 -1.91 -8.55
N ILE A 129 3.89 -0.84 -8.83
CA ILE A 129 3.15 -0.67 -10.07
C ILE A 129 3.74 0.48 -10.86
N HIS A 130 4.20 0.16 -12.05
CA HIS A 130 4.61 1.17 -13.01
C HIS A 130 3.85 0.99 -14.33
N ARG A 131 3.17 2.05 -14.81
CA ARG A 131 2.37 2.03 -16.05
C ARG A 131 1.43 0.82 -16.17
N ARG A 132 0.74 0.46 -15.07
CA ARG A 132 -0.20 -0.68 -14.95
C ARG A 132 0.43 -2.08 -15.00
N HIS A 133 1.75 -2.18 -14.98
CA HIS A 133 2.46 -3.45 -14.86
C HIS A 133 3.01 -3.60 -13.43
N THR A 134 2.99 -4.82 -12.96
CA THR A 134 3.51 -5.17 -11.62
C THR A 134 4.99 -5.50 -11.70
N PHE A 135 5.76 -4.96 -10.76
CA PHE A 135 7.16 -5.30 -10.55
C PHE A 135 7.34 -5.88 -9.15
N ARG A 136 8.31 -6.75 -8.99
CA ARG A 136 8.62 -7.44 -7.74
C ARG A 136 10.10 -7.31 -7.48
N TYR A 137 10.44 -6.90 -6.27
CA TYR A 137 11.83 -6.71 -5.86
C TYR A 137 12.09 -7.48 -4.58
N PRO A 138 12.96 -8.50 -4.58
CA PRO A 138 13.55 -9.00 -3.34
C PRO A 138 14.54 -7.95 -2.85
N VAL A 139 14.35 -7.42 -1.66
CA VAL A 139 15.18 -6.32 -1.14
C VAL A 139 15.67 -6.59 0.28
N VAL A 140 16.82 -6.03 0.61
CA VAL A 140 17.34 -5.96 1.97
C VAL A 140 17.44 -4.51 2.41
N MET A 141 17.12 -4.24 3.69
CA MET A 141 17.28 -2.90 4.25
C MET A 141 18.76 -2.58 4.46
N CYS A 142 19.24 -1.49 3.84
CA CYS A 142 20.63 -1.02 4.00
C CYS A 142 20.76 0.05 5.08
N GLY A 143 19.71 0.80 5.37
CA GLY A 143 19.74 1.86 6.38
C GLY A 143 18.76 2.99 6.11
N SER A 144 18.94 4.09 6.82
CA SER A 144 18.17 5.32 6.65
C SER A 144 19.09 6.53 6.73
N ASP A 145 18.73 7.62 6.07
CA ASP A 145 19.41 8.90 6.20
C ASP A 145 19.02 9.57 7.53
N ALA A 146 20.01 9.97 8.34
CA ALA A 146 19.76 10.65 9.60
C ALA A 146 19.03 11.99 9.45
N SER A 147 19.19 12.68 8.31
CA SER A 147 18.46 13.92 7.98
C SER A 147 17.03 13.66 7.52
N ARG A 148 16.72 12.43 7.08
CA ARG A 148 15.42 11.99 6.57
C ARG A 148 15.02 10.65 7.19
N PRO A 149 14.72 10.60 8.49
CA PRO A 149 14.54 9.35 9.24
C PRO A 149 13.31 8.52 8.82
N ASN A 150 12.45 9.07 7.97
CA ASN A 150 11.30 8.34 7.39
C ASN A 150 11.62 7.75 5.99
N GLU A 151 12.83 8.00 5.46
CA GLU A 151 13.28 7.40 4.22
C GLU A 151 14.21 6.23 4.52
N ILE A 152 13.93 5.08 3.90
CA ILE A 152 14.68 3.85 4.11
C ILE A 152 15.29 3.46 2.78
N VAL A 153 16.57 3.11 2.81
CA VAL A 153 17.32 2.67 1.65
C VAL A 153 17.29 1.16 1.60
N PHE A 154 16.88 0.62 0.47
CA PHE A 154 16.88 -0.80 0.17
C PHE A 154 17.86 -1.10 -0.96
N TYR A 155 18.46 -2.29 -0.90
CA TYR A 155 19.20 -2.87 -2.00
C TYR A 155 18.33 -3.94 -2.68
N ASP A 156 18.26 -3.90 -4.02
CA ASP A 156 17.58 -4.92 -4.81
C ASP A 156 18.50 -6.13 -4.99
N LEU A 157 18.12 -7.24 -4.38
CA LEU A 157 18.86 -8.51 -4.42
C LEU A 157 18.83 -9.21 -5.79
N SER A 158 18.13 -8.65 -6.78
CA SER A 158 18.20 -9.12 -8.17
C SER A 158 19.54 -8.79 -8.85
N TYR A 159 20.35 -7.92 -8.24
CA TYR A 159 21.67 -7.51 -8.72
C TYR A 159 22.75 -8.02 -7.77
N ASP A 160 23.92 -8.36 -8.34
CA ASP A 160 25.06 -8.76 -7.53
C ASP A 160 25.65 -7.53 -6.80
N PRO A 161 25.76 -7.54 -5.48
CA PRO A 161 26.33 -6.42 -4.73
C PRO A 161 27.81 -6.16 -5.08
N GLU A 162 28.57 -7.16 -5.56
CA GLU A 162 29.95 -6.99 -5.97
C GLU A 162 30.08 -6.00 -7.14
N ASP A 163 29.08 -5.95 -8.04
CA ASP A 163 29.05 -5.00 -9.16
C ASP A 163 29.04 -3.53 -8.70
N ILE A 164 28.55 -3.26 -7.46
CA ILE A 164 28.49 -1.92 -6.88
C ILE A 164 29.71 -1.62 -6.00
N LEU A 165 30.22 -2.63 -5.29
CA LEU A 165 31.39 -2.45 -4.41
C LEU A 165 32.65 -2.06 -5.17
N ASP A 166 32.75 -2.46 -6.44
CA ASP A 166 33.86 -2.13 -7.33
C ASP A 166 33.73 -0.75 -8.00
N LEU A 167 32.59 -0.04 -7.79
CA LEU A 167 32.41 1.32 -8.31
C LEU A 167 33.25 2.33 -7.49
N ASP A 168 34.11 3.05 -8.18
CA ASP A 168 34.83 4.21 -7.61
C ASP A 168 33.86 5.41 -7.55
N PHE A 169 33.42 5.77 -6.36
CA PHE A 169 32.55 6.92 -6.11
C PHE A 169 33.31 8.25 -5.91
N SER A 170 34.50 8.40 -6.52
CA SER A 170 35.32 9.60 -6.46
C SER A 170 34.75 10.78 -7.26
#